data_2507898cea042a582730bed548b41d77
#
_entry.id   2507898cea042a582730bed548b41d77
#
_cell.length_a   1.000
_cell.length_b   1.000
_cell.length_c   1.000
_cell.angle_alpha   90.00
_cell.angle_beta   90.00
_cell.angle_gamma   90.00
#
_symmetry.space_group_name_H-M   'P 1'
#
loop_
_entity.id
_entity.type
_entity.pdbx_description
1 polymer ?
#
loop_
_entity_poly.entity_id
_entity_poly.type
_entity_poly.pdbx_seq_one_letter_code
_entity_poly.pdbx_strand_id
1 'polypeptide(L)'
;MKKLLLLLICSQILAQEALSETIVFESRNPFSFEEVITDLDNQEKQTVTGILGFPVDFDVEKKYPLIVGVAGSLNWGPHHLKYLEMYRSLGFATFQLQSFDSRDIQSTVGSQVEVTSAMMILDSYLALETLSTHPNIDINRVGITGWSLGGTVSLYSAWMPLINSINNGKYRFAAHLPIYPGCLAYPHPAESMIFSQAPVHILIGELDDWVPASACTNLLGKLDQSGLPHNIDITIYENAHHSFDREMELITMENGYTLGDCFFPMDDQGTL
;
A
#
# COMPACT_ATOMS: atom_id res chain seq x y z
N MET A 1 -2.04 -19.79 44.96
CA MET A 1 -2.54 -19.94 43.56
C MET A 1 -3.00 -18.63 42.91
N LYS A 2 -3.83 -17.77 43.57
CA LYS A 2 -4.32 -16.47 42.96
C LYS A 2 -3.20 -15.46 42.61
N LYS A 3 -2.09 -15.39 43.43
CA LYS A 3 -0.97 -14.47 43.15
C LYS A 3 -0.09 -14.91 41.96
N LEU A 4 0.00 -16.21 41.69
CA LEU A 4 0.79 -16.74 40.57
C LEU A 4 0.09 -16.52 39.24
N LEU A 5 -1.27 -16.57 39.23
CA LEU A 5 -2.08 -16.32 38.05
C LEU A 5 -2.04 -14.84 37.63
N LEU A 6 -1.99 -13.91 38.61
CA LEU A 6 -1.89 -12.47 38.34
C LEU A 6 -0.54 -12.09 37.72
N LEU A 7 0.54 -12.72 38.13
CA LEU A 7 1.89 -12.52 37.57
C LEU A 7 2.02 -13.05 36.14
N LEU A 8 1.36 -14.17 35.81
CA LEU A 8 1.34 -14.72 34.47
C LEU A 8 0.52 -13.84 33.49
N ILE A 9 -0.61 -13.29 33.97
CA ILE A 9 -1.44 -12.39 33.16
C ILE A 9 -0.71 -11.05 32.91
N CYS A 10 -0.04 -10.49 33.91
CA CYS A 10 0.78 -9.29 33.72
C CYS A 10 1.96 -9.52 32.76
N SER A 11 2.60 -10.69 32.80
CA SER A 11 3.72 -10.97 31.88
C SER A 11 3.25 -11.14 30.42
N GLN A 12 2.05 -11.67 30.19
CA GLN A 12 1.49 -11.80 28.85
C GLN A 12 1.07 -10.45 28.27
N ILE A 13 0.47 -9.56 29.08
CA ILE A 13 0.09 -8.21 28.64
C ILE A 13 1.33 -7.38 28.31
N LEU A 14 2.38 -7.45 29.13
CA LEU A 14 3.65 -6.74 28.87
C LEU A 14 4.38 -7.28 27.63
N ALA A 15 4.30 -8.58 27.36
CA ALA A 15 4.89 -9.17 26.15
C ALA A 15 4.16 -8.71 24.87
N GLN A 16 2.83 -8.50 24.92
CA GLN A 16 2.05 -8.07 23.78
C GLN A 16 2.27 -6.58 23.44
N GLU A 17 2.50 -5.72 24.42
CA GLU A 17 2.90 -4.32 24.21
C GLU A 17 4.31 -4.18 23.65
N ALA A 18 5.20 -5.11 23.97
CA ALA A 18 6.58 -5.13 23.46
C ALA A 18 6.71 -5.59 22.01
N LEU A 19 5.63 -6.10 21.40
CA LEU A 19 5.63 -6.62 20.02
C LEU A 19 5.29 -5.58 18.97
N SER A 20 5.01 -4.34 19.35
CA SER A 20 4.73 -3.26 18.39
C SER A 20 5.33 -1.94 18.84
N GLU A 21 5.72 -1.12 17.88
CA GLU A 21 6.23 0.23 18.12
C GLU A 21 5.68 1.22 17.09
N THR A 22 5.56 2.48 17.48
CA THR A 22 5.18 3.56 16.59
C THR A 22 6.43 4.18 15.98
N ILE A 23 6.50 4.16 14.67
CA ILE A 23 7.55 4.81 13.88
C ILE A 23 7.01 6.15 13.40
N VAL A 24 7.79 7.20 13.57
CA VAL A 24 7.46 8.57 13.15
C VAL A 24 8.48 9.04 12.14
N PHE A 25 8.03 9.64 11.06
CA PHE A 25 8.92 10.16 10.00
C PHE A 25 8.31 11.39 9.32
N GLU A 26 9.17 12.18 8.67
CA GLU A 26 8.76 13.34 7.88
C GLU A 26 8.37 12.89 6.47
N SER A 27 7.24 13.39 5.99
CA SER A 27 6.73 13.23 4.64
C SER A 27 6.26 14.57 4.09
N ARG A 28 5.48 14.55 3.00
CA ARG A 28 4.89 15.73 2.36
C ARG A 28 3.50 15.41 1.82
N ASN A 29 2.79 16.45 1.37
CA ASN A 29 1.43 16.35 0.85
C ASN A 29 1.33 16.62 -0.67
N PRO A 30 2.04 15.89 -1.56
CA PRO A 30 1.84 16.02 -2.99
C PRO A 30 0.44 15.55 -3.36
N PHE A 31 -0.28 16.32 -4.16
CA PHE A 31 -1.62 15.96 -4.60
C PHE A 31 -1.61 14.93 -5.74
N SER A 32 -0.66 15.02 -6.66
CA SER A 32 -0.54 14.22 -7.86
C SER A 32 0.80 13.52 -8.01
N PHE A 33 0.90 12.54 -8.91
CA PHE A 33 2.19 11.95 -9.29
C PHE A 33 3.14 12.97 -9.91
N GLU A 34 2.58 13.93 -10.67
CA GLU A 34 3.37 15.04 -11.24
C GLU A 34 4.08 15.82 -10.14
N GLU A 35 3.40 16.18 -9.06
CA GLU A 35 4.02 16.90 -7.94
C GLU A 35 5.09 16.07 -7.22
N VAL A 36 4.90 14.73 -7.13
CA VAL A 36 5.96 13.84 -6.60
C VAL A 36 7.20 13.85 -7.48
N ILE A 37 7.02 13.88 -8.82
CA ILE A 37 8.11 13.73 -9.77
C ILE A 37 8.81 15.07 -10.01
N THR A 38 8.07 16.17 -10.10
CA THR A 38 8.59 17.45 -10.60
C THR A 38 8.73 18.53 -9.55
N ASP A 39 7.97 18.46 -8.44
CA ASP A 39 7.87 19.58 -7.49
C ASP A 39 7.80 19.12 -6.01
N LEU A 40 8.43 17.98 -5.69
CA LEU A 40 8.34 17.38 -4.37
C LEU A 40 8.89 18.29 -3.25
N ASP A 41 9.98 19.02 -3.51
CA ASP A 41 10.63 19.86 -2.50
C ASP A 41 9.77 21.04 -2.05
N ASN A 42 8.83 21.50 -2.86
CA ASN A 42 7.93 22.61 -2.55
C ASN A 42 6.64 22.16 -1.87
N GLN A 43 6.39 20.85 -1.77
CA GLN A 43 5.17 20.34 -1.14
C GLN A 43 5.20 20.54 0.38
N GLU A 44 4.01 20.79 0.96
CA GLU A 44 3.83 20.96 2.41
C GLU A 44 4.35 19.75 3.18
N LYS A 45 5.13 20.00 4.23
CA LYS A 45 5.65 18.95 5.11
C LYS A 45 4.55 18.34 5.95
N GLN A 46 4.62 17.04 6.14
CA GLN A 46 3.70 16.25 6.93
C GLN A 46 4.46 15.27 7.82
N THR A 47 4.19 15.29 9.11
CA THR A 47 4.64 14.22 10.00
C THR A 47 3.72 13.01 9.83
N VAL A 48 4.27 11.88 9.47
CA VAL A 48 3.53 10.63 9.27
C VAL A 48 3.97 9.59 10.28
N THR A 49 3.03 8.75 10.70
CA THR A 49 3.28 7.65 11.62
C THR A 49 2.91 6.32 11.00
N GLY A 50 3.42 5.25 11.58
CA GLY A 50 2.98 3.90 11.31
C GLY A 50 3.27 2.98 12.49
N ILE A 51 2.59 1.84 12.53
CA ILE A 51 2.74 0.86 13.59
C ILE A 51 3.53 -0.32 13.04
N LEU A 52 4.77 -0.48 13.54
CA LEU A 52 5.61 -1.63 13.26
C LEU A 52 5.26 -2.75 14.25
N GLY A 53 4.81 -3.88 13.74
CA GLY A 53 4.48 -5.07 14.54
C GLY A 53 5.36 -6.26 14.16
N PHE A 54 5.72 -7.08 15.14
CA PHE A 54 6.56 -8.26 14.94
C PHE A 54 5.80 -9.57 15.17
N PRO A 55 6.31 -10.71 14.68
CA PRO A 55 5.78 -12.04 15.02
C PRO A 55 5.72 -12.30 16.53
N VAL A 56 4.85 -13.21 16.95
CA VAL A 56 4.69 -13.56 18.39
C VAL A 56 5.98 -14.15 18.98
N ASP A 57 6.77 -14.84 18.15
CA ASP A 57 8.06 -15.44 18.49
C ASP A 57 9.24 -14.50 18.16
N PHE A 58 9.04 -13.19 18.33
CA PHE A 58 10.04 -12.17 18.03
C PHE A 58 11.36 -12.45 18.76
N ASP A 59 12.44 -12.38 18.00
CA ASP A 59 13.81 -12.55 18.46
C ASP A 59 14.62 -11.29 18.08
N VAL A 60 15.09 -10.56 19.08
CA VAL A 60 15.82 -9.29 18.91
C VAL A 60 17.13 -9.45 18.13
N GLU A 61 17.69 -10.66 18.03
CA GLU A 61 18.91 -10.93 17.28
C GLU A 61 18.65 -11.20 15.77
N LYS A 62 17.37 -11.27 15.37
CA LYS A 62 16.99 -11.57 13.99
C LYS A 62 16.53 -10.35 13.20
N LYS A 63 16.72 -10.43 11.89
CA LYS A 63 16.07 -9.53 10.92
C LYS A 63 14.89 -10.22 10.25
N TYR A 64 13.77 -9.53 10.19
CA TYR A 64 12.52 -10.03 9.64
C TYR A 64 12.23 -9.45 8.27
N PRO A 65 11.69 -10.25 7.33
CA PRO A 65 11.04 -9.67 6.15
C PRO A 65 9.84 -8.84 6.61
N LEU A 66 9.53 -7.80 5.86
CA LEU A 66 8.50 -6.82 6.23
C LEU A 66 7.40 -6.78 5.18
N ILE A 67 6.15 -6.63 5.63
CA ILE A 67 5.02 -6.25 4.78
C ILE A 67 4.55 -4.85 5.19
N VAL A 68 4.66 -3.89 4.27
CA VAL A 68 4.03 -2.58 4.41
C VAL A 68 2.58 -2.70 3.95
N GLY A 69 1.65 -2.45 4.85
CA GLY A 69 0.22 -2.43 4.57
C GLY A 69 -0.28 -1.00 4.37
N VAL A 70 -1.15 -0.81 3.39
CA VAL A 70 -1.70 0.50 3.00
C VAL A 70 -3.23 0.43 2.94
N ALA A 71 -3.90 1.28 3.71
CA ALA A 71 -5.35 1.29 3.84
C ALA A 71 -6.07 1.76 2.55
N GLY A 72 -7.35 1.41 2.42
CA GLY A 72 -8.24 1.95 1.39
C GLY A 72 -8.80 3.34 1.74
N SER A 73 -9.68 3.87 0.89
CA SER A 73 -10.31 5.21 1.04
C SER A 73 -11.12 5.39 2.33
N LEU A 74 -11.52 4.31 2.98
CA LEU A 74 -12.21 4.32 4.29
C LEU A 74 -11.24 4.15 5.47
N ASN A 75 -9.93 4.36 5.26
CA ASN A 75 -8.91 4.09 6.26
C ASN A 75 -8.86 2.59 6.67
N TRP A 76 -8.27 2.25 7.81
CA TRP A 76 -8.08 0.88 8.27
C TRP A 76 -9.38 0.22 8.71
N GLY A 77 -9.71 -0.91 8.08
CA GLY A 77 -10.85 -1.76 8.47
C GLY A 77 -10.39 -3.06 9.16
N PRO A 78 -11.30 -3.75 9.88
CA PRO A 78 -10.96 -4.98 10.60
C PRO A 78 -10.36 -6.09 9.72
N HIS A 79 -10.81 -6.23 8.46
CA HIS A 79 -10.29 -7.20 7.51
C HIS A 79 -8.82 -6.95 7.18
N HIS A 80 -8.41 -5.69 6.98
CA HIS A 80 -7.01 -5.33 6.76
C HIS A 80 -6.12 -5.77 7.93
N LEU A 81 -6.57 -5.53 9.17
CA LEU A 81 -5.82 -5.89 10.38
C LEU A 81 -5.67 -7.41 10.52
N LYS A 82 -6.68 -8.19 10.11
CA LYS A 82 -6.59 -9.66 10.05
C LYS A 82 -5.47 -10.13 9.10
N TYR A 83 -5.32 -9.49 7.95
CA TYR A 83 -4.22 -9.82 7.03
C TYR A 83 -2.86 -9.46 7.61
N LEU A 84 -2.72 -8.30 8.27
CA LEU A 84 -1.47 -7.97 8.95
C LEU A 84 -1.14 -8.98 10.06
N GLU A 85 -2.13 -9.44 10.82
CA GLU A 85 -1.95 -10.50 11.81
C GLU A 85 -1.56 -11.83 11.18
N MET A 86 -2.21 -12.21 10.07
CA MET A 86 -1.84 -13.39 9.29
C MET A 86 -0.37 -13.33 8.84
N TYR A 87 0.10 -12.20 8.31
CA TYR A 87 1.50 -12.05 7.92
C TYR A 87 2.44 -12.21 9.13
N ARG A 88 2.10 -11.62 10.28
CA ARG A 88 2.89 -11.84 11.51
C ARG A 88 2.93 -13.31 11.93
N SER A 89 1.82 -14.03 11.81
CA SER A 89 1.76 -15.46 12.10
C SER A 89 2.62 -16.32 11.17
N LEU A 90 2.92 -15.80 9.97
CA LEU A 90 3.81 -16.42 8.98
C LEU A 90 5.28 -15.99 9.14
N GLY A 91 5.60 -15.22 10.19
CA GLY A 91 6.98 -14.82 10.51
C GLY A 91 7.44 -13.53 9.85
N PHE A 92 6.54 -12.71 9.29
CA PHE A 92 6.85 -11.39 8.78
C PHE A 92 6.69 -10.33 9.88
N ALA A 93 7.51 -9.30 9.87
CA ALA A 93 7.13 -8.03 10.46
C ALA A 93 6.07 -7.36 9.59
N THR A 94 5.25 -6.48 10.17
CA THR A 94 4.25 -5.70 9.43
C THR A 94 4.37 -4.23 9.78
N PHE A 95 4.17 -3.35 8.80
CA PHE A 95 4.09 -1.91 9.02
C PHE A 95 2.73 -1.41 8.57
N GLN A 96 1.91 -1.00 9.53
CA GLN A 96 0.60 -0.41 9.28
C GLN A 96 0.78 1.09 9.08
N LEU A 97 0.78 1.54 7.82
CA LEU A 97 0.98 2.94 7.45
C LEU A 97 -0.25 3.77 7.83
N GLN A 98 -0.06 4.85 8.58
CA GLN A 98 -1.14 5.68 9.13
C GLN A 98 -1.29 7.01 8.35
N SER A 99 -1.35 6.97 7.02
CA SER A 99 -1.43 8.17 6.17
C SER A 99 -2.66 9.03 6.46
N PHE A 100 -3.78 8.40 6.78
CA PHE A 100 -5.04 9.09 7.11
C PHE A 100 -5.00 9.73 8.50
N ASP A 101 -4.70 8.94 9.53
CA ASP A 101 -4.68 9.43 10.92
C ASP A 101 -3.61 10.51 11.12
N SER A 102 -2.49 10.41 10.40
CA SER A 102 -1.42 11.43 10.41
C SER A 102 -1.85 12.78 9.82
N ARG A 103 -2.97 12.82 9.10
CA ARG A 103 -3.57 14.03 8.50
C ARG A 103 -4.91 14.41 9.15
N ASP A 104 -5.28 13.75 10.25
CA ASP A 104 -6.58 13.94 10.93
C ASP A 104 -7.79 13.67 10.00
N ILE A 105 -7.64 12.81 9.00
CA ILE A 105 -8.66 12.43 8.03
C ILE A 105 -9.17 11.02 8.35
N GLN A 106 -10.51 10.87 8.39
CA GLN A 106 -11.13 9.57 8.66
C GLN A 106 -11.40 8.79 7.37
N SER A 107 -11.72 9.48 6.28
CA SER A 107 -12.08 8.88 5.00
C SER A 107 -11.93 9.90 3.88
N THR A 108 -11.52 9.44 2.70
CA THR A 108 -11.55 10.24 1.46
C THR A 108 -12.64 9.77 0.48
N VAL A 109 -13.53 8.84 0.92
CA VAL A 109 -14.70 8.42 0.11
C VAL A 109 -15.63 9.61 -0.09
N GLY A 110 -16.03 9.83 -1.33
CA GLY A 110 -16.90 10.95 -1.72
C GLY A 110 -16.16 12.16 -2.29
N SER A 111 -14.86 12.31 -2.07
CA SER A 111 -14.03 13.39 -2.64
C SER A 111 -12.77 12.87 -3.33
N GLN A 112 -12.10 11.87 -2.72
CA GLN A 112 -10.83 11.26 -3.17
C GLN A 112 -9.64 12.25 -3.22
N VAL A 113 -9.71 13.38 -2.50
CA VAL A 113 -8.72 14.47 -2.59
C VAL A 113 -8.01 14.80 -1.27
N GLU A 114 -8.56 14.41 -0.10
CA GLU A 114 -7.96 14.73 1.20
C GLU A 114 -6.69 13.91 1.47
N VAL A 115 -6.71 12.63 1.07
CA VAL A 115 -5.55 11.72 1.10
C VAL A 115 -5.48 11.05 -0.25
N THR A 116 -4.46 11.38 -1.05
CA THR A 116 -4.29 10.88 -2.41
C THR A 116 -3.34 9.69 -2.49
N SER A 117 -3.38 8.96 -3.60
CA SER A 117 -2.40 7.89 -3.86
C SER A 117 -0.97 8.43 -3.93
N ALA A 118 -0.77 9.67 -4.38
CA ALA A 118 0.54 10.32 -4.43
C ALA A 118 1.14 10.52 -3.01
N MET A 119 0.34 11.07 -2.08
CA MET A 119 0.73 11.19 -0.66
C MET A 119 1.11 9.83 -0.09
N MET A 120 0.27 8.82 -0.29
CA MET A 120 0.48 7.50 0.31
C MET A 120 1.64 6.71 -0.32
N ILE A 121 1.95 6.91 -1.60
CA ILE A 121 3.15 6.35 -2.24
C ILE A 121 4.40 6.98 -1.62
N LEU A 122 4.42 8.31 -1.49
CA LEU A 122 5.53 9.02 -0.86
C LEU A 122 5.73 8.54 0.59
N ASP A 123 4.64 8.50 1.39
CA ASP A 123 4.66 8.00 2.76
C ASP A 123 5.24 6.57 2.83
N SER A 124 4.86 5.69 1.90
CA SER A 124 5.32 4.30 1.84
C SER A 124 6.84 4.20 1.61
N TYR A 125 7.39 5.05 0.73
CA TYR A 125 8.82 5.07 0.45
C TYR A 125 9.65 5.72 1.56
N LEU A 126 9.13 6.78 2.19
CA LEU A 126 9.81 7.42 3.33
C LEU A 126 9.76 6.54 4.59
N ALA A 127 8.68 5.77 4.77
CA ALA A 127 8.62 4.70 5.76
C ALA A 127 9.70 3.64 5.47
N LEU A 128 9.83 3.18 4.22
CA LEU A 128 10.85 2.21 3.81
C LEU A 128 12.28 2.73 4.09
N GLU A 129 12.54 3.98 3.78
CA GLU A 129 13.82 4.64 4.09
C GLU A 129 14.09 4.67 5.61
N THR A 130 13.11 5.10 6.40
CA THR A 130 13.21 5.15 7.86
C THR A 130 13.48 3.76 8.45
N LEU A 131 12.71 2.76 8.01
CA LEU A 131 12.83 1.37 8.46
C LEU A 131 14.11 0.68 7.98
N SER A 132 14.82 1.26 6.99
CA SER A 132 16.10 0.72 6.51
C SER A 132 17.19 0.72 7.57
N THR A 133 17.06 1.56 8.60
CA THR A 133 17.99 1.65 9.72
C THR A 133 17.56 0.83 10.93
N HIS A 134 16.38 0.22 10.90
CA HIS A 134 15.86 -0.57 12.00
C HIS A 134 16.62 -1.90 12.15
N PRO A 135 17.12 -2.25 13.35
CA PRO A 135 18.00 -3.39 13.54
C PRO A 135 17.35 -4.74 13.18
N ASN A 136 16.05 -4.85 13.35
CA ASN A 136 15.29 -6.09 13.15
C ASN A 136 14.57 -6.18 11.80
N ILE A 137 14.77 -5.24 10.87
CA ILE A 137 14.16 -5.28 9.53
C ILE A 137 15.20 -5.67 8.48
N ASP A 138 14.84 -6.65 7.63
CA ASP A 138 15.59 -6.96 6.43
C ASP A 138 15.08 -6.11 5.27
N ILE A 139 15.73 -4.99 5.03
CA ILE A 139 15.35 -4.01 4.00
C ILE A 139 15.33 -4.57 2.58
N ASN A 140 16.01 -5.69 2.32
CA ASN A 140 16.02 -6.34 1.01
C ASN A 140 14.82 -7.28 0.79
N ARG A 141 14.02 -7.50 1.83
CA ARG A 141 12.84 -8.37 1.81
C ARG A 141 11.60 -7.63 2.32
N VAL A 142 11.28 -6.50 1.70
CA VAL A 142 10.09 -5.70 2.04
C VAL A 142 9.08 -5.78 0.91
N GLY A 143 7.90 -6.34 1.17
CA GLY A 143 6.74 -6.28 0.28
C GLY A 143 5.80 -5.15 0.65
N ILE A 144 4.98 -4.74 -0.32
CA ILE A 144 3.89 -3.78 -0.09
C ILE A 144 2.56 -4.40 -0.52
N THR A 145 1.54 -4.25 0.32
CA THR A 145 0.16 -4.64 0.00
C THR A 145 -0.79 -3.51 0.39
N GLY A 146 -1.90 -3.42 -0.31
CA GLY A 146 -2.90 -2.41 0.00
C GLY A 146 -4.23 -2.71 -0.66
N TRP A 147 -5.28 -2.05 -0.17
CA TRP A 147 -6.66 -2.30 -0.54
C TRP A 147 -7.29 -1.08 -1.18
N SER A 148 -7.96 -1.23 -2.33
CA SER A 148 -8.62 -0.14 -3.03
C SER A 148 -7.64 1.00 -3.36
N LEU A 149 -7.80 2.19 -2.78
CA LEU A 149 -6.82 3.28 -2.88
C LEU A 149 -5.41 2.81 -2.49
N GLY A 150 -5.27 2.06 -1.38
CA GLY A 150 -4.00 1.44 -0.99
C GLY A 150 -3.51 0.38 -1.98
N GLY A 151 -4.42 -0.31 -2.67
CA GLY A 151 -4.09 -1.20 -3.79
C GLY A 151 -3.49 -0.42 -4.96
N THR A 152 -4.04 0.74 -5.29
CA THR A 152 -3.48 1.68 -6.28
C THR A 152 -2.07 2.13 -5.87
N VAL A 153 -1.87 2.44 -4.58
CA VAL A 153 -0.54 2.74 -4.02
C VAL A 153 0.42 1.57 -4.21
N SER A 154 0.00 0.35 -3.87
CA SER A 154 0.83 -0.85 -4.05
C SER A 154 1.21 -1.08 -5.52
N LEU A 155 0.29 -0.85 -6.47
CA LEU A 155 0.55 -0.99 -7.91
C LEU A 155 1.57 0.05 -8.41
N TYR A 156 1.26 1.35 -8.22
CA TYR A 156 2.08 2.41 -8.79
C TYR A 156 3.38 2.66 -8.02
N SER A 157 3.54 2.16 -6.80
CA SER A 157 4.84 2.11 -6.13
C SER A 157 5.87 1.21 -6.87
N ALA A 158 5.44 0.43 -7.88
CA ALA A 158 6.34 -0.27 -8.78
C ALA A 158 6.76 0.56 -10.01
N TRP A 159 6.15 1.73 -10.27
CA TRP A 159 6.44 2.55 -11.45
C TRP A 159 7.74 3.34 -11.27
N MET A 160 8.68 3.13 -12.20
CA MET A 160 10.07 3.60 -12.07
C MET A 160 10.23 5.12 -11.98
N PRO A 161 9.47 5.98 -12.68
CA PRO A 161 9.56 7.42 -12.51
C PRO A 161 9.33 7.88 -11.07
N LEU A 162 8.31 7.35 -10.37
CA LEU A 162 8.08 7.65 -8.95
C LEU A 162 9.24 7.16 -8.06
N ILE A 163 9.71 5.93 -8.27
CA ILE A 163 10.83 5.36 -7.50
C ILE A 163 12.08 6.23 -7.63
N ASN A 164 12.39 6.63 -8.86
CA ASN A 164 13.58 7.42 -9.14
C ASN A 164 13.47 8.83 -8.55
N SER A 165 12.32 9.47 -8.64
CA SER A 165 12.12 10.82 -8.11
C SER A 165 12.17 10.84 -6.58
N ILE A 166 11.55 9.87 -5.89
CA ILE A 166 11.48 9.86 -4.43
C ILE A 166 12.86 9.57 -3.80
N ASN A 167 13.61 8.60 -4.33
CA ASN A 167 14.83 8.12 -3.65
C ASN A 167 15.99 7.71 -4.58
N ASN A 168 15.99 8.17 -5.82
CA ASN A 168 16.97 7.80 -6.85
C ASN A 168 17.10 6.28 -7.06
N GLY A 169 16.03 5.53 -6.85
CA GLY A 169 16.01 4.07 -6.96
C GLY A 169 16.76 3.31 -5.86
N LYS A 170 17.14 3.98 -4.77
CA LYS A 170 17.93 3.40 -3.67
C LYS A 170 17.14 2.36 -2.89
N TYR A 171 15.86 2.62 -2.61
CA TYR A 171 14.96 1.72 -1.91
C TYR A 171 13.85 1.27 -2.85
N ARG A 172 13.52 -0.02 -2.82
CA ARG A 172 12.47 -0.63 -3.64
C ARG A 172 11.76 -1.72 -2.85
N PHE A 173 10.49 -1.87 -3.11
CA PHE A 173 9.76 -3.04 -2.62
C PHE A 173 10.18 -4.28 -3.43
N ALA A 174 10.34 -5.41 -2.73
CA ALA A 174 10.73 -6.69 -3.31
C ALA A 174 9.54 -7.43 -3.94
N ALA A 175 8.30 -7.08 -3.56
CA ALA A 175 7.07 -7.61 -4.11
C ALA A 175 5.90 -6.66 -3.84
N HIS A 176 4.87 -6.70 -4.71
CA HIS A 176 3.69 -5.87 -4.63
C HIS A 176 2.44 -6.75 -4.72
N LEU A 177 1.49 -6.55 -3.79
CA LEU A 177 0.19 -7.23 -3.80
C LEU A 177 -0.94 -6.19 -3.78
N PRO A 178 -1.30 -5.60 -4.93
CA PRO A 178 -2.45 -4.72 -5.05
C PRO A 178 -3.76 -5.51 -4.94
N ILE A 179 -4.62 -5.14 -4.00
CA ILE A 179 -5.92 -5.78 -3.79
C ILE A 179 -7.00 -4.80 -4.25
N TYR A 180 -7.77 -5.18 -5.25
CA TYR A 180 -8.76 -4.38 -5.99
C TYR A 180 -8.32 -2.93 -6.24
N PRO A 181 -7.16 -2.73 -6.95
CA PRO A 181 -6.61 -1.40 -7.22
C PRO A 181 -7.37 -0.64 -8.30
N GLY A 182 -7.30 0.69 -8.26
CA GLY A 182 -7.65 1.52 -9.41
C GLY A 182 -6.52 1.52 -10.44
N CYS A 183 -6.64 0.74 -11.51
CA CYS A 183 -5.70 0.71 -12.63
C CYS A 183 -6.04 1.79 -13.67
N LEU A 184 -6.35 3.02 -13.23
CA LEU A 184 -7.03 4.05 -14.05
C LEU A 184 -6.08 4.84 -14.93
N ALA A 185 -4.79 4.85 -14.63
CA ALA A 185 -3.77 5.54 -15.43
C ALA A 185 -2.82 4.53 -16.06
N TYR A 186 -2.46 4.78 -17.32
CA TYR A 186 -1.42 4.00 -17.97
C TYR A 186 -0.31 4.91 -18.48
N PRO A 187 0.98 4.57 -18.23
CA PRO A 187 2.09 5.36 -18.73
C PRO A 187 2.08 5.45 -20.27
N HIS A 188 2.30 6.65 -20.82
CA HIS A 188 2.32 6.93 -22.23
C HIS A 188 3.31 8.09 -22.51
N PRO A 189 4.18 8.04 -23.52
CA PRO A 189 4.28 7.00 -24.55
C PRO A 189 4.78 5.65 -23.98
N ALA A 190 4.87 4.64 -24.84
CA ALA A 190 5.23 3.26 -24.43
C ALA A 190 6.55 3.17 -23.67
N GLU A 191 7.51 4.05 -23.95
CA GLU A 191 8.80 4.14 -23.28
C GLU A 191 8.68 4.49 -21.79
N SER A 192 7.59 5.13 -21.39
CA SER A 192 7.28 5.49 -20.00
C SER A 192 6.71 4.32 -19.18
N MET A 193 6.36 3.20 -19.84
CA MET A 193 5.81 1.99 -19.19
C MET A 193 6.88 1.16 -18.47
N ILE A 194 7.76 1.80 -17.73
CA ILE A 194 8.86 1.13 -17.03
C ILE A 194 8.45 0.89 -15.57
N PHE A 195 8.12 -0.38 -15.27
CA PHE A 195 7.90 -0.85 -13.90
C PHE A 195 9.14 -1.57 -13.37
N SER A 196 9.27 -1.63 -12.05
CA SER A 196 10.31 -2.43 -11.41
C SER A 196 10.13 -3.91 -11.80
N GLN A 197 11.22 -4.70 -11.76
CA GLN A 197 11.13 -6.14 -12.05
C GLN A 197 10.68 -6.97 -10.84
N ALA A 198 10.33 -6.31 -9.72
CA ALA A 198 9.70 -6.97 -8.60
C ALA A 198 8.33 -7.54 -9.01
N PRO A 199 7.94 -8.73 -8.55
CA PRO A 199 6.64 -9.29 -8.88
C PRO A 199 5.51 -8.40 -8.35
N VAL A 200 4.53 -8.14 -9.21
CA VAL A 200 3.27 -7.46 -8.89
C VAL A 200 2.13 -8.42 -9.20
N HIS A 201 1.34 -8.80 -8.20
CA HIS A 201 0.20 -9.69 -8.40
C HIS A 201 -1.10 -8.99 -8.01
N ILE A 202 -1.90 -8.61 -8.99
CA ILE A 202 -3.17 -7.91 -8.79
C ILE A 202 -4.27 -8.93 -8.45
N LEU A 203 -5.02 -8.67 -7.37
CA LEU A 203 -6.23 -9.40 -7.03
C LEU A 203 -7.43 -8.47 -7.21
N ILE A 204 -8.42 -8.85 -8.04
CA ILE A 204 -9.57 -7.99 -8.30
C ILE A 204 -10.85 -8.81 -8.52
N GLY A 205 -12.01 -8.25 -8.19
CA GLY A 205 -13.30 -8.86 -8.42
C GLY A 205 -13.80 -8.64 -9.85
N GLU A 206 -14.45 -9.63 -10.45
CA GLU A 206 -15.06 -9.53 -11.78
C GLU A 206 -16.18 -8.48 -11.81
N LEU A 207 -16.96 -8.37 -10.73
CA LEU A 207 -18.09 -7.48 -10.58
C LEU A 207 -17.74 -6.20 -9.79
N ASP A 208 -16.47 -5.82 -9.77
CA ASP A 208 -16.03 -4.57 -9.15
C ASP A 208 -16.56 -3.39 -9.95
N ASP A 209 -17.52 -2.66 -9.39
CA ASP A 209 -18.18 -1.50 -10.00
C ASP A 209 -17.59 -0.16 -9.52
N TRP A 210 -16.64 -0.17 -8.60
CA TRP A 210 -15.88 1.01 -8.20
C TRP A 210 -14.66 1.22 -9.10
N VAL A 211 -13.82 0.20 -9.20
CA VAL A 211 -12.58 0.17 -10.00
C VAL A 211 -12.58 -1.10 -10.85
N PRO A 212 -13.12 -1.06 -12.06
CA PRO A 212 -13.44 -2.26 -12.80
C PRO A 212 -12.21 -3.06 -13.19
N ALA A 213 -12.32 -4.39 -13.16
CA ALA A 213 -11.27 -5.31 -13.57
C ALA A 213 -10.77 -5.05 -15.00
N SER A 214 -11.65 -4.52 -15.88
CA SER A 214 -11.30 -4.13 -17.25
C SER A 214 -10.21 -3.06 -17.32
N ALA A 215 -10.14 -2.13 -16.36
CA ALA A 215 -9.06 -1.14 -16.32
C ALA A 215 -7.70 -1.81 -16.08
N CYS A 216 -7.63 -2.78 -15.18
CA CYS A 216 -6.41 -3.53 -14.91
C CYS A 216 -6.00 -4.42 -16.08
N THR A 217 -6.94 -5.12 -16.73
CA THR A 217 -6.63 -5.91 -17.94
C THR A 217 -6.21 -5.02 -19.11
N ASN A 218 -6.78 -3.82 -19.24
CA ASN A 218 -6.35 -2.85 -20.24
C ASN A 218 -4.93 -2.35 -19.97
N LEU A 219 -4.58 -2.08 -18.70
CA LEU A 219 -3.21 -1.71 -18.32
C LEU A 219 -2.22 -2.81 -18.69
N LEU A 220 -2.51 -4.09 -18.37
CA LEU A 220 -1.67 -5.22 -18.77
C LEU A 220 -1.52 -5.31 -20.29
N GLY A 221 -2.64 -5.17 -21.03
CA GLY A 221 -2.61 -5.15 -22.49
C GLY A 221 -1.76 -4.03 -23.08
N LYS A 222 -1.72 -2.85 -22.44
CA LYS A 222 -0.83 -1.75 -22.83
C LYS A 222 0.64 -2.06 -22.52
N LEU A 223 0.93 -2.68 -21.37
CA LEU A 223 2.27 -3.11 -21.01
C LEU A 223 2.81 -4.15 -22.00
N ASP A 224 2.01 -5.16 -22.33
CA ASP A 224 2.36 -6.17 -23.36
C ASP A 224 2.65 -5.52 -24.73
N GLN A 225 1.82 -4.58 -25.15
CA GLN A 225 1.98 -3.88 -26.42
C GLN A 225 3.21 -2.95 -26.44
N SER A 226 3.67 -2.47 -25.29
CA SER A 226 4.90 -1.66 -25.21
C SER A 226 6.15 -2.45 -25.59
N GLY A 227 6.12 -3.76 -25.41
CA GLY A 227 7.28 -4.66 -25.58
C GLY A 227 8.35 -4.51 -24.50
N LEU A 228 8.12 -3.67 -23.48
CA LEU A 228 9.02 -3.53 -22.33
C LEU A 228 8.80 -4.70 -21.36
N PRO A 229 9.87 -5.18 -20.70
CA PRO A 229 9.73 -6.25 -19.73
C PRO A 229 8.96 -5.74 -18.49
N HIS A 230 7.98 -6.51 -18.04
CA HIS A 230 7.29 -6.33 -16.78
C HIS A 230 7.05 -7.67 -16.07
N ASN A 231 6.81 -7.62 -14.78
CA ASN A 231 6.49 -8.79 -13.96
C ASN A 231 5.18 -8.54 -13.20
N ILE A 232 4.13 -8.22 -13.96
CA ILE A 232 2.81 -7.88 -13.45
C ILE A 232 1.82 -8.90 -13.99
N ASP A 233 1.08 -9.54 -13.10
CA ASP A 233 -0.01 -10.44 -13.44
C ASP A 233 -1.28 -10.16 -12.61
N ILE A 234 -2.40 -10.83 -12.93
CA ILE A 234 -3.71 -10.57 -12.36
C ILE A 234 -4.48 -11.86 -12.09
N THR A 235 -5.13 -11.91 -10.93
CA THR A 235 -6.19 -12.88 -10.65
C THR A 235 -7.52 -12.13 -10.55
N ILE A 236 -8.48 -12.53 -11.38
CA ILE A 236 -9.85 -12.03 -11.36
C ILE A 236 -10.74 -13.07 -10.66
N TYR A 237 -11.39 -12.67 -9.59
CA TYR A 237 -12.30 -13.54 -8.84
C TYR A 237 -13.70 -13.43 -9.41
N GLU A 238 -14.22 -14.53 -9.93
CA GLU A 238 -15.58 -14.62 -10.49
C GLU A 238 -16.63 -14.25 -9.44
N ASN A 239 -17.65 -13.48 -9.84
CA ASN A 239 -18.76 -13.03 -9.01
C ASN A 239 -18.36 -12.20 -7.77
N ALA A 240 -17.11 -11.77 -7.66
CA ALA A 240 -16.65 -10.93 -6.55
C ALA A 240 -16.81 -9.45 -6.88
N HIS A 241 -17.29 -8.67 -5.91
CA HIS A 241 -17.42 -7.20 -5.96
C HIS A 241 -16.23 -6.51 -5.33
N HIS A 242 -16.24 -5.16 -5.33
CA HIS A 242 -15.25 -4.37 -4.60
C HIS A 242 -15.21 -4.74 -3.12
N SER A 243 -14.03 -4.81 -2.52
CA SER A 243 -13.84 -5.22 -1.12
C SER A 243 -14.38 -6.63 -0.79
N PHE A 244 -14.22 -7.59 -1.71
CA PHE A 244 -14.69 -8.97 -1.60
C PHE A 244 -14.13 -9.74 -0.39
N ASP A 245 -13.11 -9.23 0.24
CA ASP A 245 -12.44 -9.82 1.41
C ASP A 245 -13.06 -9.37 2.76
N ARG A 246 -14.11 -8.54 2.73
CA ARG A 246 -14.86 -8.15 3.93
C ARG A 246 -15.82 -9.26 4.37
N GLU A 247 -15.87 -9.51 5.67
CA GLU A 247 -16.83 -10.43 6.28
C GLU A 247 -18.16 -9.72 6.58
N MET A 248 -18.88 -9.33 5.53
CA MET A 248 -20.18 -8.66 5.64
C MET A 248 -21.02 -8.95 4.39
N GLU A 249 -22.34 -8.72 4.49
CA GLU A 249 -23.23 -8.80 3.33
C GLU A 249 -22.90 -7.71 2.30
N LEU A 250 -23.21 -7.99 1.04
CA LEU A 250 -23.07 -7.00 -0.04
C LEU A 250 -23.96 -5.79 0.24
N ILE A 251 -23.38 -4.61 0.15
CA ILE A 251 -24.09 -3.33 0.36
C ILE A 251 -23.88 -2.41 -0.82
N THR A 252 -24.80 -1.47 -1.02
CA THR A 252 -24.60 -0.33 -1.93
C THR A 252 -24.21 0.90 -1.13
N MET A 253 -23.15 1.57 -1.54
CA MET A 253 -22.72 2.83 -0.94
C MET A 253 -23.20 4.01 -1.81
N GLU A 254 -24.12 4.80 -1.27
CA GLU A 254 -24.74 5.93 -1.99
C GLU A 254 -23.72 7.02 -2.39
N ASN A 255 -22.65 7.18 -1.61
CA ASN A 255 -21.58 8.15 -1.87
C ASN A 255 -20.35 7.53 -2.56
N GLY A 256 -20.45 6.29 -3.03
CA GLY A 256 -19.40 5.64 -3.79
C GLY A 256 -19.34 6.18 -5.22
N TYR A 257 -18.13 6.27 -5.78
CA TYR A 257 -17.93 6.58 -7.19
C TYR A 257 -17.76 5.28 -7.97
N THR A 258 -18.36 5.24 -9.16
CA THR A 258 -17.97 4.28 -10.18
C THR A 258 -16.96 4.93 -11.13
N LEU A 259 -15.81 4.31 -11.31
CA LEU A 259 -14.74 4.78 -12.18
C LEU A 259 -14.67 3.93 -13.47
N GLY A 260 -15.81 3.35 -13.87
CA GLY A 260 -15.92 2.37 -14.95
C GLY A 260 -15.33 2.79 -16.30
N ASP A 261 -15.47 4.07 -16.63
CA ASP A 261 -15.00 4.63 -17.92
C ASP A 261 -13.69 5.43 -17.76
N CYS A 262 -13.08 5.41 -16.59
CA CYS A 262 -11.85 6.13 -16.31
C CYS A 262 -10.63 5.30 -16.73
N PHE A 263 -9.95 5.70 -17.81
CA PHE A 263 -8.68 5.11 -18.22
C PHE A 263 -7.87 6.14 -19.02
N PHE A 264 -6.87 6.74 -18.36
CA PHE A 264 -6.17 7.91 -18.87
C PHE A 264 -4.72 7.61 -19.24
N PRO A 265 -4.18 8.20 -20.32
CA PRO A 265 -2.74 8.21 -20.54
C PRO A 265 -2.09 9.11 -19.49
N MET A 266 -0.90 8.71 -19.04
CA MET A 266 -0.07 9.43 -18.07
C MET A 266 1.36 9.46 -18.58
N ASP A 267 1.96 10.64 -18.67
CA ASP A 267 3.35 10.75 -19.13
C ASP A 267 4.37 10.36 -18.02
N ASP A 268 5.66 10.41 -18.36
CA ASP A 268 6.75 10.07 -17.42
C ASP A 268 6.98 11.11 -16.32
N GLN A 269 6.31 12.26 -16.43
CA GLN A 269 6.27 13.28 -15.39
C GLN A 269 5.05 13.07 -14.45
N GLY A 270 4.19 12.10 -14.72
CA GLY A 270 3.00 11.82 -13.91
C GLY A 270 1.80 12.70 -14.24
N THR A 271 1.83 13.44 -15.36
CA THR A 271 0.73 14.27 -15.85
C THR A 271 -0.29 13.42 -16.60
N LEU A 272 -1.59 13.59 -16.28
CA LEU A 272 -2.74 12.92 -16.92
C LEU A 272 -3.23 13.69 -18.14
#